data_f413cbec7e8758e34045ee840dba28ee
#
_entry.id   f413cbec7e8758e34045ee840dba28ee
#
_cell.length_a   1.000
_cell.length_b   1.000
_cell.length_c   1.000
_cell.angle_alpha   90.00
_cell.angle_beta   90.00
_cell.angle_gamma   90.00
#
_symmetry.space_group_name_H-M   'P 1'
#
loop_
_entity.id
_entity.type
_entity.pdbx_description
1 polymer ?
#
loop_
_entity_poly.entity_id
_entity_poly.type
_entity_poly.pdbx_seq_one_letter_code
_entity_poly.pdbx_strand_id
1 'polypeptide(L)'
;MIRIHQLALLLIIIVCSCHKIEEYGHQMTTNFFNKGIPIQGVTQQIESDPTCIKKNCAEIEVNYPIFKSHKLLNQRIESIVMREIEGFIPMPNNANTISDQMELFIKNYSLFKTQFPESETPWFLEINVETTYNSSGWLSFVSRSKSYTGGVRINESLKYVNTDTLGHTIDIEKKIGSFNELRRRAEIIFRNQNNLTSDSHLSASGYTFENNRFHLPKNIGINDTDILLYYNNYEIGDNSQGAMLITIPHQLNNNIFELPYYQDMINYYQKFLSWWPDQNKESQQY
;
A
#
# COMPACT_ATOMS: atom_id res chain seq x y z
N MET A 1 56.19 -28.36 -15.26
CA MET A 1 55.62 -27.02 -15.49
C MET A 1 54.34 -27.01 -16.32
N ILE A 2 53.94 -28.07 -16.98
CA ILE A 2 52.73 -28.12 -17.84
C ILE A 2 51.44 -28.34 -17.05
N ARG A 3 51.46 -28.90 -15.83
CA ARG A 3 50.25 -29.20 -15.03
C ARG A 3 49.59 -27.99 -14.34
N ILE A 4 50.36 -26.93 -14.08
CA ILE A 4 49.82 -25.75 -13.38
C ILE A 4 48.98 -24.86 -14.32
N HIS A 5 49.38 -24.77 -15.58
CA HIS A 5 48.62 -23.98 -16.58
C HIS A 5 47.29 -24.63 -16.97
N GLN A 6 47.19 -25.97 -16.96
CA GLN A 6 45.93 -26.65 -17.24
C GLN A 6 44.91 -26.50 -16.09
N LEU A 7 45.39 -26.47 -14.84
CA LEU A 7 44.50 -26.23 -13.69
C LEU A 7 43.95 -24.79 -13.66
N ALA A 8 44.80 -23.80 -14.01
CA ALA A 8 44.38 -22.40 -14.08
C ALA A 8 43.34 -22.15 -15.19
N LEU A 9 43.47 -22.83 -16.33
CA LEU A 9 42.53 -22.73 -17.43
C LEU A 9 41.16 -23.36 -17.09
N LEU A 10 41.17 -24.47 -16.34
CA LEU A 10 39.95 -25.13 -15.87
C LEU A 10 39.19 -24.28 -14.82
N LEU A 11 39.93 -23.59 -13.93
CA LEU A 11 39.34 -22.68 -12.95
C LEU A 11 38.70 -21.44 -13.60
N ILE A 12 39.31 -20.89 -14.64
CA ILE A 12 38.79 -19.74 -15.40
C ILE A 12 37.50 -20.13 -16.13
N ILE A 13 37.40 -21.34 -16.68
CA ILE A 13 36.18 -21.82 -17.36
C ILE A 13 35.02 -22.01 -16.37
N ILE A 14 35.31 -22.49 -15.14
CA ILE A 14 34.29 -22.67 -14.10
C ILE A 14 33.77 -21.32 -13.60
N VAL A 15 34.64 -20.32 -13.41
CA VAL A 15 34.20 -18.98 -12.97
C VAL A 15 33.38 -18.26 -14.06
N CYS A 16 33.75 -18.39 -15.34
CA CYS A 16 32.99 -17.84 -16.44
C CYS A 16 31.61 -18.52 -16.64
N SER A 17 31.52 -19.83 -16.37
CA SER A 17 30.22 -20.54 -16.47
C SER A 17 29.26 -20.18 -15.34
N CYS A 18 29.75 -19.94 -14.12
CA CYS A 18 28.91 -19.47 -13.02
C CYS A 18 28.34 -18.07 -13.28
N HIS A 19 29.12 -17.16 -13.85
CA HIS A 19 28.62 -15.80 -14.16
C HIS A 19 27.54 -15.79 -15.24
N LYS A 20 27.63 -16.65 -16.25
CA LYS A 20 26.61 -16.83 -17.28
C LYS A 20 25.35 -17.54 -16.75
N ILE A 21 25.48 -18.43 -15.78
CA ILE A 21 24.34 -19.14 -15.17
C ILE A 21 23.56 -18.20 -14.26
N GLU A 22 24.21 -17.29 -13.51
CA GLU A 22 23.53 -16.27 -12.72
C GLU A 22 22.77 -15.25 -13.59
N GLU A 23 23.39 -14.79 -14.68
CA GLU A 23 22.75 -13.86 -15.62
C GLU A 23 21.56 -14.51 -16.36
N TYR A 24 21.67 -15.79 -16.73
CA TYR A 24 20.58 -16.57 -17.32
C TYR A 24 19.46 -16.90 -16.30
N GLY A 25 19.83 -17.18 -15.05
CA GLY A 25 18.88 -17.39 -13.96
C GLY A 25 18.11 -16.11 -13.61
N HIS A 26 18.77 -14.96 -13.61
CA HIS A 26 18.13 -13.68 -13.33
C HIS A 26 17.21 -13.23 -14.48
N GLN A 27 17.60 -13.46 -15.75
CA GLN A 27 16.72 -13.18 -16.89
C GLN A 27 15.53 -14.16 -16.99
N MET A 28 15.69 -15.44 -16.63
CA MET A 28 14.58 -16.39 -16.59
C MET A 28 13.60 -16.09 -15.45
N THR A 29 14.07 -15.72 -14.28
CA THR A 29 13.17 -15.38 -13.16
C THR A 29 12.42 -14.08 -13.40
N THR A 30 13.03 -13.06 -13.98
CA THR A 30 12.33 -11.81 -14.33
C THR A 30 11.30 -12.00 -15.45
N ASN A 31 11.52 -12.90 -16.41
CA ASN A 31 10.55 -13.16 -17.49
C ASN A 31 9.40 -14.09 -17.09
N PHE A 32 9.57 -14.94 -16.07
CA PHE A 32 8.49 -15.83 -15.60
C PHE A 32 7.50 -15.14 -14.65
N PHE A 33 7.94 -14.09 -13.93
CA PHE A 33 7.09 -13.36 -12.96
C PHE A 33 6.50 -12.06 -13.51
N ASN A 34 6.90 -11.57 -14.68
CA ASN A 34 6.42 -10.33 -15.26
C ASN A 34 5.29 -10.56 -16.28
N LYS A 35 4.15 -11.12 -15.83
CA LYS A 35 2.90 -11.11 -16.62
C LYS A 35 2.17 -9.77 -16.56
N GLY A 36 2.73 -8.78 -15.87
CA GLY A 36 2.13 -7.48 -15.66
C GLY A 36 2.37 -6.48 -16.80
N ILE A 37 1.64 -5.38 -16.76
CA ILE A 37 1.81 -4.26 -17.67
C ILE A 37 3.04 -3.44 -17.22
N PRO A 38 3.91 -2.98 -18.15
CA PRO A 38 5.07 -2.14 -17.82
C PRO A 38 4.66 -0.86 -17.08
N ILE A 39 5.36 -0.54 -16.00
CA ILE A 39 5.08 0.57 -15.09
C ILE A 39 6.24 1.57 -15.12
N GLN A 40 5.94 2.85 -15.07
CA GLN A 40 6.87 3.95 -14.86
C GLN A 40 6.37 4.80 -13.68
N GLY A 41 7.24 5.15 -12.74
CA GLY A 41 6.92 6.08 -11.65
C GLY A 41 6.95 7.53 -12.13
N VAL A 42 6.07 8.36 -11.58
CA VAL A 42 6.04 9.82 -11.75
C VAL A 42 5.99 10.46 -10.39
N THR A 43 6.83 11.47 -10.18
CA THR A 43 6.82 12.34 -9.00
C THR A 43 6.51 13.75 -9.42
N GLN A 44 5.60 14.43 -8.72
CA GLN A 44 5.35 15.87 -8.82
C GLN A 44 5.43 16.48 -7.43
N GLN A 45 6.09 17.62 -7.30
CA GLN A 45 6.26 18.34 -6.03
C GLN A 45 6.09 19.83 -6.27
N ILE A 46 5.39 20.52 -5.37
CA ILE A 46 5.26 21.97 -5.33
C ILE A 46 5.46 22.42 -3.90
N GLU A 47 6.24 23.48 -3.74
CA GLU A 47 6.50 24.17 -2.46
C GLU A 47 6.03 25.62 -2.54
N SER A 48 5.53 26.16 -1.43
CA SER A 48 5.14 27.57 -1.35
C SER A 48 6.35 28.52 -1.33
N ASP A 49 7.51 28.01 -0.93
CA ASP A 49 8.80 28.72 -0.87
C ASP A 49 9.93 27.72 -1.15
N PRO A 50 10.82 27.99 -2.14
CA PRO A 50 11.97 27.13 -2.45
C PRO A 50 12.97 26.97 -1.30
N THR A 51 12.89 27.82 -0.28
CA THR A 51 13.73 27.74 0.93
C THR A 51 13.01 27.04 2.08
N CYS A 52 11.89 26.37 1.80
CA CYS A 52 11.08 25.67 2.78
C CYS A 52 11.86 24.59 3.53
N ILE A 53 12.13 24.81 4.82
CA ILE A 53 12.79 23.84 5.71
C ILE A 53 11.73 23.27 6.67
N LYS A 54 10.59 22.85 6.14
CA LYS A 54 9.45 22.27 6.92
C LYS A 54 8.93 23.14 8.07
N LYS A 55 9.19 24.45 7.99
CA LYS A 55 8.68 25.45 8.95
C LYS A 55 8.11 26.63 8.18
N ASN A 56 6.90 27.03 8.53
CA ASN A 56 6.25 28.22 7.99
C ASN A 56 6.09 28.24 6.46
N CYS A 57 5.88 27.09 5.86
CA CYS A 57 5.67 26.90 4.43
C CYS A 57 4.71 25.76 4.16
N ALA A 58 4.26 25.62 2.92
CA ALA A 58 3.48 24.48 2.47
C ALA A 58 4.24 23.70 1.40
N GLU A 59 4.07 22.38 1.44
CA GLU A 59 4.63 21.43 0.49
C GLU A 59 3.57 20.40 0.13
N ILE A 60 3.50 20.06 -1.15
CA ILE A 60 2.71 18.92 -1.63
C ILE A 60 3.55 18.08 -2.57
N GLU A 61 3.59 16.77 -2.31
CA GLU A 61 4.28 15.78 -3.12
C GLU A 61 3.32 14.65 -3.49
N VAL A 62 3.31 14.28 -4.76
CA VAL A 62 2.52 13.14 -5.27
C VAL A 62 3.40 12.20 -6.08
N ASN A 63 3.34 10.92 -5.74
CA ASN A 63 4.01 9.83 -6.44
C ASN A 63 2.97 8.84 -6.94
N TYR A 64 3.00 8.49 -8.23
CA TYR A 64 2.05 7.55 -8.81
C TYR A 64 2.60 6.83 -10.04
N PRO A 65 2.08 5.62 -10.34
CA PRO A 65 2.50 4.86 -11.50
C PRO A 65 1.80 5.33 -12.79
N ILE A 66 2.52 5.26 -13.91
CA ILE A 66 1.98 5.39 -15.27
C ILE A 66 2.21 4.08 -16.01
N PHE A 67 1.20 3.63 -16.73
CA PHE A 67 1.21 2.44 -17.56
C PHE A 67 1.28 2.82 -19.04
N LYS A 68 2.35 2.40 -19.70
CA LYS A 68 2.53 2.71 -21.13
C LYS A 68 1.36 2.19 -21.97
N SER A 69 0.79 3.06 -22.80
CA SER A 69 -0.33 2.75 -23.71
C SER A 69 -1.67 2.38 -23.05
N HIS A 70 -1.85 2.63 -21.74
CA HIS A 70 -3.08 2.36 -21.00
C HIS A 70 -3.75 3.66 -20.51
N LYS A 71 -4.24 4.46 -21.46
CA LYS A 71 -4.78 5.81 -21.17
C LYS A 71 -5.89 5.80 -20.10
N LEU A 72 -6.87 4.91 -20.21
CA LEU A 72 -8.00 4.86 -19.27
C LEU A 72 -7.55 4.45 -17.84
N LEU A 73 -6.61 3.52 -17.75
CA LEU A 73 -6.01 3.14 -16.47
C LEU A 73 -5.26 4.32 -15.85
N ASN A 74 -4.47 5.05 -16.63
CA ASN A 74 -3.76 6.23 -16.13
C ASN A 74 -4.74 7.31 -15.66
N GLN A 75 -5.81 7.59 -16.40
CA GLN A 75 -6.87 8.50 -15.96
C GLN A 75 -7.52 8.04 -14.65
N ARG A 76 -7.67 6.72 -14.45
CA ARG A 76 -8.17 6.19 -13.18
C ARG A 76 -7.20 6.46 -12.02
N ILE A 77 -5.89 6.29 -12.24
CA ILE A 77 -4.85 6.57 -11.25
C ILE A 77 -4.80 8.07 -10.92
N GLU A 78 -4.78 8.93 -11.94
CA GLU A 78 -4.88 10.38 -11.74
C GLU A 78 -6.11 10.76 -10.93
N SER A 79 -7.27 10.14 -11.20
CA SER A 79 -8.49 10.37 -10.42
C SER A 79 -8.39 9.93 -8.95
N ILE A 80 -7.54 8.93 -8.63
CA ILE A 80 -7.26 8.54 -7.25
C ILE A 80 -6.47 9.64 -6.57
N VAL A 81 -5.37 10.09 -7.18
CA VAL A 81 -4.53 11.18 -6.65
C VAL A 81 -5.34 12.46 -6.45
N MET A 82 -6.08 12.88 -7.48
CA MET A 82 -6.91 14.09 -7.41
C MET A 82 -7.91 14.04 -6.26
N ARG A 83 -8.56 12.91 -6.03
CA ARG A 83 -9.53 12.72 -4.94
C ARG A 83 -8.90 12.82 -3.56
N GLU A 84 -7.63 12.39 -3.40
CA GLU A 84 -6.91 12.58 -2.13
C GLU A 84 -6.59 14.06 -1.90
N ILE A 85 -6.22 14.82 -2.95
CA ILE A 85 -5.94 16.27 -2.84
C ILE A 85 -7.24 17.05 -2.58
N GLU A 86 -8.34 16.69 -3.22
CA GLU A 86 -9.66 17.35 -3.08
C GLU A 86 -10.11 17.48 -1.62
N GLY A 87 -9.75 16.53 -0.76
CA GLY A 87 -10.04 16.59 0.68
C GLY A 87 -9.45 17.82 1.40
N PHE A 88 -8.49 18.49 0.79
CA PHE A 88 -7.78 19.66 1.35
C PHE A 88 -8.05 20.97 0.59
N ILE A 89 -8.92 20.93 -0.42
CA ILE A 89 -9.24 22.07 -1.27
C ILE A 89 -10.71 22.43 -1.10
N PRO A 90 -11.06 23.73 -0.90
CA PRO A 90 -12.46 24.14 -0.86
C PRO A 90 -13.21 23.82 -2.16
N MET A 91 -14.39 23.26 -2.05
CA MET A 91 -15.28 22.98 -3.16
C MET A 91 -16.36 24.07 -3.31
N PRO A 92 -16.83 24.40 -4.51
CA PRO A 92 -16.40 23.88 -5.81
C PRO A 92 -15.07 24.49 -6.30
N ASN A 93 -14.30 23.70 -7.06
CA ASN A 93 -13.10 24.20 -7.75
C ASN A 93 -13.10 23.79 -9.23
N ASN A 94 -12.28 24.47 -10.04
CA ASN A 94 -12.19 24.23 -11.49
C ASN A 94 -10.89 23.49 -11.88
N ALA A 95 -10.19 22.91 -10.92
CA ALA A 95 -8.97 22.16 -11.17
C ALA A 95 -9.28 20.84 -11.87
N ASN A 96 -8.70 20.63 -13.04
CA ASN A 96 -8.93 19.45 -13.87
C ASN A 96 -7.71 18.53 -13.97
N THR A 97 -6.57 18.97 -13.42
CA THR A 97 -5.31 18.22 -13.41
C THR A 97 -4.76 18.11 -11.99
N ILE A 98 -3.88 17.14 -11.77
CA ILE A 98 -3.14 17.02 -10.51
C ILE A 98 -2.38 18.32 -10.22
N SER A 99 -1.69 18.88 -11.21
CA SER A 99 -0.94 20.13 -11.06
C SER A 99 -1.83 21.29 -10.61
N ASP A 100 -3.00 21.48 -11.24
CA ASP A 100 -3.93 22.54 -10.85
C ASP A 100 -4.39 22.39 -9.39
N GLN A 101 -4.65 21.16 -8.95
CA GLN A 101 -5.05 20.88 -7.57
C GLN A 101 -3.91 21.10 -6.57
N MET A 102 -2.69 20.74 -6.94
CA MET A 102 -1.51 21.01 -6.11
C MET A 102 -1.29 22.53 -5.95
N GLU A 103 -1.43 23.31 -7.03
CA GLU A 103 -1.36 24.77 -6.98
C GLU A 103 -2.45 25.38 -6.08
N LEU A 104 -3.68 24.83 -6.12
CA LEU A 104 -4.76 25.26 -5.23
C LEU A 104 -4.45 24.96 -3.76
N PHE A 105 -3.84 23.82 -3.46
CA PHE A 105 -3.40 23.52 -2.10
C PHE A 105 -2.42 24.57 -1.57
N ILE A 106 -1.41 24.94 -2.35
CA ILE A 106 -0.43 25.98 -2.02
C ILE A 106 -1.11 27.37 -1.89
N LYS A 107 -2.04 27.67 -2.79
CA LYS A 107 -2.82 28.93 -2.72
C LYS A 107 -3.66 29.01 -1.43
N ASN A 108 -4.25 27.91 -1.01
CA ASN A 108 -5.01 27.87 0.25
C ASN A 108 -4.12 28.11 1.46
N TYR A 109 -2.90 27.60 1.46
CA TYR A 109 -1.92 27.94 2.48
C TYR A 109 -1.60 29.46 2.48
N SER A 110 -1.42 30.07 1.31
CA SER A 110 -1.18 31.50 1.21
C SER A 110 -2.34 32.35 1.77
N LEU A 111 -3.59 31.90 1.53
CA LEU A 111 -4.78 32.51 2.14
C LEU A 111 -4.81 32.33 3.66
N PHE A 112 -4.48 31.13 4.15
CA PHE A 112 -4.34 30.88 5.58
C PHE A 112 -3.30 31.82 6.22
N LYS A 113 -2.14 31.99 5.61
CA LYS A 113 -1.10 32.91 6.08
C LYS A 113 -1.53 34.38 6.07
N THR A 114 -2.38 34.78 5.12
CA THR A 114 -2.96 36.14 5.10
C THR A 114 -3.91 36.38 6.28
N GLN A 115 -4.67 35.34 6.69
CA GLN A 115 -5.59 35.41 7.83
C GLN A 115 -4.87 35.25 9.17
N PHE A 116 -3.80 34.49 9.20
CA PHE A 116 -3.02 34.15 10.39
C PHE A 116 -1.52 34.38 10.16
N PRO A 117 -1.08 35.64 10.00
CA PRO A 117 0.29 35.99 9.61
C PRO A 117 1.34 35.50 10.62
N GLU A 118 1.01 35.48 11.91
CA GLU A 118 1.90 35.02 12.99
C GLU A 118 1.94 33.48 13.15
N SER A 119 1.13 32.74 12.39
CA SER A 119 1.16 31.28 12.47
C SER A 119 2.42 30.71 11.84
N GLU A 120 3.18 29.91 12.56
CA GLU A 120 4.32 29.15 12.07
C GLU A 120 3.94 27.73 11.65
N THR A 121 2.65 27.42 11.55
CA THR A 121 2.14 26.10 11.21
C THR A 121 2.51 25.75 9.76
N PRO A 122 3.35 24.74 9.51
CA PRO A 122 3.59 24.25 8.17
C PRO A 122 2.37 23.47 7.67
N TRP A 123 2.18 23.43 6.35
CA TRP A 123 1.25 22.50 5.73
C TRP A 123 2.03 21.51 4.88
N PHE A 124 1.66 20.24 4.93
CA PHE A 124 2.17 19.28 3.96
C PHE A 124 1.11 18.25 3.59
N LEU A 125 1.22 17.75 2.36
CA LEU A 125 0.44 16.63 1.84
C LEU A 125 1.35 15.76 0.97
N GLU A 126 1.56 14.53 1.42
CA GLU A 126 2.29 13.50 0.70
C GLU A 126 1.29 12.44 0.24
N ILE A 127 1.25 12.13 -1.06
CA ILE A 127 0.41 11.07 -1.64
C ILE A 127 1.31 10.11 -2.40
N ASN A 128 1.24 8.84 -2.05
CA ASN A 128 1.99 7.79 -2.73
C ASN A 128 1.04 6.69 -3.19
N VAL A 129 0.94 6.51 -4.52
CA VAL A 129 0.16 5.44 -5.15
C VAL A 129 1.12 4.40 -5.69
N GLU A 130 1.07 3.20 -5.15
CA GLU A 130 1.91 2.07 -5.55
C GLU A 130 1.06 0.92 -6.08
N THR A 131 1.62 0.16 -7.02
CA THR A 131 1.01 -1.08 -7.51
C THR A 131 1.38 -2.22 -6.58
N THR A 132 0.40 -2.86 -5.96
CA THR A 132 0.59 -4.04 -5.09
C THR A 132 0.39 -5.36 -5.83
N TYR A 133 -0.39 -5.34 -6.91
CA TYR A 133 -0.62 -6.49 -7.78
C TYR A 133 -0.78 -6.02 -9.24
N ASN A 134 -0.17 -6.76 -10.17
CA ASN A 134 -0.21 -6.41 -11.58
C ASN A 134 -0.29 -7.67 -12.45
N SER A 135 -1.48 -7.97 -12.95
CA SER A 135 -1.72 -9.06 -13.88
C SER A 135 -2.48 -8.58 -15.13
N SER A 136 -2.62 -9.46 -16.12
CA SER A 136 -3.32 -9.14 -17.39
C SER A 136 -4.81 -8.81 -17.23
N GLY A 137 -5.43 -9.10 -16.12
CA GLY A 137 -6.87 -8.87 -15.89
C GLY A 137 -7.23 -8.21 -14.58
N TRP A 138 -6.23 -7.97 -13.72
CA TRP A 138 -6.44 -7.36 -12.41
C TRP A 138 -5.21 -6.59 -11.96
N LEU A 139 -5.41 -5.35 -11.55
CA LEU A 139 -4.41 -4.52 -10.89
C LEU A 139 -4.95 -4.11 -9.53
N SER A 140 -4.09 -4.13 -8.52
CA SER A 140 -4.36 -3.57 -7.21
C SER A 140 -3.36 -2.47 -6.91
N PHE A 141 -3.88 -1.35 -6.42
CA PHE A 141 -3.08 -0.20 -6.00
C PHE A 141 -3.30 0.06 -4.53
N VAL A 142 -2.28 0.54 -3.86
CA VAL A 142 -2.39 1.17 -2.56
C VAL A 142 -2.12 2.65 -2.71
N SER A 143 -3.05 3.49 -2.26
CA SER A 143 -2.86 4.94 -2.09
C SER A 143 -2.61 5.20 -0.62
N ARG A 144 -1.44 5.74 -0.28
CA ARG A 144 -1.11 6.23 1.06
C ARG A 144 -1.08 7.74 1.03
N SER A 145 -1.76 8.36 1.97
CA SER A 145 -1.67 9.81 2.15
C SER A 145 -1.24 10.13 3.57
N LYS A 146 -0.38 11.16 3.68
CA LYS A 146 0.08 11.72 4.94
C LYS A 146 -0.01 13.23 4.85
N SER A 147 -0.67 13.84 5.83
CA SER A 147 -0.96 15.27 5.76
C SER A 147 -0.91 15.94 7.13
N TYR A 148 -0.59 17.22 7.08
CA TYR A 148 -0.70 18.15 8.20
C TYR A 148 -1.07 19.54 7.68
N THR A 149 -2.20 20.06 8.13
CA THR A 149 -2.69 21.41 7.78
C THR A 149 -3.02 22.23 9.04
N GLY A 150 -2.37 21.89 10.13
CA GLY A 150 -2.65 22.38 11.48
C GLY A 150 -3.44 21.36 12.29
N GLY A 151 -3.34 21.48 13.60
CA GLY A 151 -3.98 20.56 14.54
C GLY A 151 -2.97 19.82 15.43
N VAL A 152 -3.43 18.80 16.14
CA VAL A 152 -2.63 18.12 17.18
C VAL A 152 -1.74 17.02 16.57
N ARG A 153 -2.14 16.43 15.45
CA ARG A 153 -1.49 15.24 14.88
C ARG A 153 -1.43 15.29 13.34
N ILE A 154 -0.49 14.55 12.82
CA ILE A 154 -0.44 14.18 11.40
C ILE A 154 -1.58 13.22 11.11
N ASN A 155 -2.27 13.42 9.99
CA ASN A 155 -3.28 12.49 9.49
C ASN A 155 -2.63 11.54 8.50
N GLU A 156 -2.93 10.25 8.66
CA GLU A 156 -2.49 9.21 7.75
C GLU A 156 -3.70 8.39 7.30
N SER A 157 -3.77 8.08 6.02
CA SER A 157 -4.77 7.18 5.48
C SER A 157 -4.17 6.24 4.45
N LEU A 158 -4.78 5.07 4.31
CA LEU A 158 -4.42 4.08 3.32
C LEU A 158 -5.69 3.56 2.66
N LYS A 159 -5.68 3.50 1.31
CA LYS A 159 -6.79 2.95 0.53
C LYS A 159 -6.27 2.00 -0.53
N TYR A 160 -6.91 0.85 -0.65
CA TYR A 160 -6.72 -0.04 -1.79
C TYR A 160 -7.73 0.27 -2.89
N VAL A 161 -7.28 0.18 -4.13
CA VAL A 161 -8.11 0.30 -5.33
C VAL A 161 -7.81 -0.86 -6.26
N ASN A 162 -8.84 -1.59 -6.65
CA ASN A 162 -8.72 -2.74 -7.54
C ASN A 162 -9.40 -2.43 -8.87
N THR A 163 -8.67 -2.63 -9.97
CA THR A 163 -9.16 -2.31 -11.31
C THR A 163 -8.78 -3.41 -12.30
N ASP A 164 -9.50 -3.45 -13.42
CA ASP A 164 -9.03 -4.11 -14.61
C ASP A 164 -8.01 -3.24 -15.38
N THR A 165 -7.51 -3.73 -16.49
CA THR A 165 -6.54 -3.01 -17.35
C THR A 165 -7.12 -1.79 -18.07
N LEU A 166 -8.43 -1.60 -18.03
CA LEU A 166 -9.14 -0.43 -18.53
C LEU A 166 -9.45 0.59 -17.44
N GLY A 167 -9.09 0.30 -16.19
CA GLY A 167 -9.36 1.17 -15.04
C GLY A 167 -10.76 1.03 -14.43
N HIS A 168 -11.57 0.05 -14.88
CA HIS A 168 -12.86 -0.21 -14.24
C HIS A 168 -12.65 -0.87 -12.88
N THR A 169 -13.44 -0.47 -11.90
CA THR A 169 -13.37 -1.04 -10.54
C THR A 169 -13.73 -2.52 -10.56
N ILE A 170 -12.89 -3.34 -9.96
CA ILE A 170 -13.16 -4.75 -9.70
C ILE A 170 -13.89 -4.89 -8.37
N ASP A 171 -15.03 -5.56 -8.40
CA ASP A 171 -15.76 -6.00 -7.22
C ASP A 171 -15.06 -7.24 -6.65
N ILE A 172 -14.32 -7.04 -5.57
CA ILE A 172 -13.55 -8.09 -4.90
C ILE A 172 -14.45 -9.19 -4.37
N GLU A 173 -15.64 -8.87 -3.86
CA GLU A 173 -16.58 -9.87 -3.33
C GLU A 173 -16.95 -10.91 -4.39
N LYS A 174 -17.12 -10.47 -5.64
CA LYS A 174 -17.40 -11.36 -6.77
C LYS A 174 -16.20 -12.14 -7.27
N LYS A 175 -14.99 -11.67 -6.95
CA LYS A 175 -13.73 -12.32 -7.39
C LYS A 175 -13.24 -13.35 -6.38
N ILE A 176 -13.57 -13.21 -5.10
CA ILE A 176 -13.21 -14.15 -4.05
C ILE A 176 -14.30 -15.23 -4.00
N GLY A 177 -13.94 -16.48 -4.19
CA GLY A 177 -14.87 -17.60 -4.28
C GLY A 177 -15.77 -17.81 -3.06
N SER A 178 -15.34 -17.38 -1.86
CA SER A 178 -16.17 -17.41 -0.64
C SER A 178 -15.87 -16.27 0.29
N PHE A 179 -16.66 -15.21 0.21
CA PHE A 179 -16.53 -14.04 1.09
C PHE A 179 -16.81 -14.37 2.57
N ASN A 180 -17.70 -15.33 2.83
CA ASN A 180 -17.95 -15.81 4.20
C ASN A 180 -16.74 -16.53 4.79
N GLU A 181 -16.03 -17.32 4.00
CA GLU A 181 -14.82 -17.99 4.42
C GLU A 181 -13.69 -16.97 4.64
N LEU A 182 -13.56 -15.96 3.77
CA LEU A 182 -12.62 -14.86 3.97
C LEU A 182 -12.89 -14.17 5.31
N ARG A 183 -14.14 -13.83 5.60
CA ARG A 183 -14.53 -13.18 6.86
C ARG A 183 -14.19 -14.06 8.07
N ARG A 184 -14.50 -15.35 8.01
CA ARG A 184 -14.19 -16.28 9.10
C ARG A 184 -12.69 -16.36 9.38
N ARG A 185 -11.86 -16.44 8.35
CA ARG A 185 -10.39 -16.46 8.47
C ARG A 185 -9.86 -15.14 9.00
N ALA A 186 -10.36 -14.02 8.47
CA ALA A 186 -9.99 -12.70 8.94
C ALA A 186 -10.29 -12.52 10.44
N GLU A 187 -11.48 -12.97 10.90
CA GLU A 187 -11.84 -12.88 12.32
C GLU A 187 -10.90 -13.67 13.22
N ILE A 188 -10.51 -14.88 12.81
CA ILE A 188 -9.55 -15.69 13.59
C ILE A 188 -8.21 -14.97 13.70
N ILE A 189 -7.71 -14.42 12.58
CA ILE A 189 -6.44 -13.70 12.57
C ILE A 189 -6.55 -12.43 13.44
N PHE A 190 -7.63 -11.67 13.26
CA PHE A 190 -7.91 -10.48 14.05
C PHE A 190 -7.87 -10.79 15.56
N ARG A 191 -8.59 -11.83 15.98
CA ARG A 191 -8.62 -12.23 17.39
C ARG A 191 -7.26 -12.65 17.90
N ASN A 192 -6.51 -13.42 17.13
CA ASN A 192 -5.16 -13.84 17.49
C ASN A 192 -4.19 -12.65 17.59
N GLN A 193 -4.20 -11.71 16.64
CA GLN A 193 -3.36 -10.51 16.66
C GLN A 193 -3.62 -9.64 17.91
N ASN A 194 -4.85 -9.68 18.44
CA ASN A 194 -5.28 -8.87 19.55
C ASN A 194 -5.43 -9.65 20.87
N ASN A 195 -4.92 -10.89 20.92
CA ASN A 195 -4.99 -11.77 22.10
C ASN A 195 -6.42 -11.97 22.62
N LEU A 196 -7.40 -12.06 21.70
CA LEU A 196 -8.82 -12.27 21.99
C LEU A 196 -9.19 -13.75 21.82
N THR A 197 -9.98 -14.27 22.74
CA THR A 197 -10.57 -15.61 22.60
C THR A 197 -11.79 -15.59 21.69
N SER A 198 -12.27 -16.77 21.25
CA SER A 198 -13.43 -16.88 20.36
C SER A 198 -14.72 -16.29 20.96
N ASP A 199 -14.84 -16.31 22.27
CA ASP A 199 -15.99 -15.85 23.07
C ASP A 199 -15.81 -14.42 23.62
N SER A 200 -14.63 -13.78 23.40
CA SER A 200 -14.40 -12.40 23.82
C SER A 200 -15.37 -11.44 23.12
N HIS A 201 -16.02 -10.59 23.91
CA HIS A 201 -16.80 -9.49 23.37
C HIS A 201 -15.89 -8.40 22.79
N LEU A 202 -16.04 -8.08 21.50
CA LEU A 202 -15.19 -7.12 20.80
C LEU A 202 -15.27 -5.72 21.41
N SER A 203 -16.49 -5.29 21.77
CA SER A 203 -16.71 -3.98 22.41
C SER A 203 -16.05 -3.88 23.80
N ALA A 204 -16.02 -4.95 24.57
CA ALA A 204 -15.32 -4.97 25.86
C ALA A 204 -13.80 -4.89 25.71
N SER A 205 -13.27 -5.22 24.53
CA SER A 205 -11.86 -5.15 24.17
C SER A 205 -11.48 -3.85 23.43
N GLY A 206 -12.39 -2.85 23.40
CA GLY A 206 -12.14 -1.55 22.77
C GLY A 206 -12.44 -1.48 21.28
N TYR A 207 -13.03 -2.53 20.68
CA TYR A 207 -13.37 -2.56 19.26
C TYR A 207 -14.85 -2.26 19.01
N THR A 208 -15.12 -1.32 18.10
CA THR A 208 -16.47 -0.83 17.79
C THR A 208 -17.03 -1.44 16.50
N PHE A 209 -17.16 -2.77 16.49
CA PHE A 209 -17.84 -3.45 15.39
C PHE A 209 -19.36 -3.35 15.53
N GLU A 210 -20.05 -3.14 14.39
CA GLU A 210 -21.51 -3.09 14.37
C GLU A 210 -22.12 -4.36 14.95
N ASN A 211 -23.09 -4.21 15.86
CA ASN A 211 -23.73 -5.30 16.60
C ASN A 211 -22.75 -6.24 17.32
N ASN A 212 -21.57 -5.74 17.70
CA ASN A 212 -20.49 -6.52 18.31
C ASN A 212 -20.08 -7.76 17.47
N ARG A 213 -20.22 -7.67 16.14
CA ARG A 213 -19.89 -8.75 15.20
C ARG A 213 -18.77 -8.31 14.26
N PHE A 214 -17.73 -9.13 14.16
CA PHE A 214 -16.65 -8.88 13.21
C PHE A 214 -17.17 -8.79 11.77
N HIS A 215 -16.76 -7.76 11.07
CA HIS A 215 -16.98 -7.59 9.64
C HIS A 215 -15.67 -7.24 8.92
N LEU A 216 -15.58 -7.59 7.66
CA LEU A 216 -14.44 -7.20 6.82
C LEU A 216 -14.42 -5.68 6.59
N PRO A 217 -13.24 -5.06 6.46
CA PRO A 217 -13.15 -3.68 6.02
C PRO A 217 -13.64 -3.54 4.58
N LYS A 218 -14.06 -2.35 4.19
CA LYS A 218 -14.30 -2.02 2.78
C LYS A 218 -13.00 -1.85 2.01
N ASN A 219 -11.91 -1.66 2.72
CA ASN A 219 -10.59 -1.37 2.20
C ASN A 219 -9.80 -2.68 2.03
N ILE A 220 -9.97 -3.31 0.87
CA ILE A 220 -9.39 -4.61 0.53
C ILE A 220 -8.48 -4.47 -0.67
N GLY A 221 -7.23 -4.89 -0.53
CA GLY A 221 -6.25 -5.00 -1.60
C GLY A 221 -5.75 -6.43 -1.78
N ILE A 222 -4.88 -6.60 -2.76
CA ILE A 222 -4.15 -7.85 -2.97
C ILE A 222 -2.70 -7.56 -3.34
N ASN A 223 -1.84 -8.53 -3.07
CA ASN A 223 -0.52 -8.64 -3.64
C ASN A 223 -0.32 -10.05 -4.23
N ASP A 224 0.90 -10.43 -4.58
CA ASP A 224 1.17 -11.72 -5.22
C ASP A 224 0.86 -12.93 -4.33
N THR A 225 0.80 -12.76 -3.01
CA THR A 225 0.65 -13.84 -2.04
C THR A 225 -0.56 -13.72 -1.15
N ASP A 226 -1.05 -12.48 -0.90
CA ASP A 226 -2.01 -12.22 0.15
C ASP A 226 -3.18 -11.34 -0.28
N ILE A 227 -4.34 -11.58 0.32
CA ILE A 227 -5.44 -10.61 0.42
C ILE A 227 -5.13 -9.70 1.60
N LEU A 228 -5.21 -8.39 1.37
CA LEU A 228 -4.85 -7.34 2.31
C LEU A 228 -6.12 -6.65 2.80
N LEU A 229 -6.45 -6.80 4.06
CA LEU A 229 -7.63 -6.24 4.71
C LEU A 229 -7.17 -5.13 5.65
N TYR A 230 -7.52 -3.88 5.36
CA TYR A 230 -7.00 -2.74 6.11
C TYR A 230 -8.11 -1.90 6.72
N TYR A 231 -8.05 -1.76 8.04
CA TYR A 231 -8.86 -0.81 8.79
C TYR A 231 -8.03 0.44 9.06
N ASN A 232 -8.55 1.60 8.67
CA ASN A 232 -7.92 2.88 8.97
C ASN A 232 -8.10 3.23 10.46
N ASN A 233 -7.33 4.22 10.92
CA ASN A 233 -7.51 4.79 12.26
C ASN A 233 -8.97 5.17 12.48
N TYR A 234 -9.50 4.90 13.66
CA TYR A 234 -10.89 5.17 14.08
C TYR A 234 -11.98 4.37 13.34
N GLU A 235 -11.64 3.42 12.46
CA GLU A 235 -12.65 2.63 11.73
C GLU A 235 -13.32 1.58 12.62
N ILE A 236 -12.54 0.92 13.49
CA ILE A 236 -13.02 -0.16 14.36
C ILE A 236 -12.68 0.03 15.85
N GLY A 237 -12.28 1.22 16.26
CA GLY A 237 -11.90 1.52 17.62
C GLY A 237 -11.52 2.98 17.80
N ASP A 238 -11.07 3.34 18.98
CA ASP A 238 -10.49 4.66 19.24
C ASP A 238 -9.03 4.75 18.74
N ASN A 239 -8.40 5.90 18.98
CA ASN A 239 -7.01 6.11 18.55
C ASN A 239 -5.98 5.18 19.21
N SER A 240 -6.34 4.54 20.32
CA SER A 240 -5.43 3.59 21.01
C SER A 240 -5.29 2.28 20.26
N GLN A 241 -6.30 1.93 19.45
CA GLN A 241 -6.28 0.72 18.61
C GLN A 241 -5.44 0.91 17.33
N GLY A 242 -5.34 2.15 16.83
CA GLY A 242 -4.60 2.45 15.61
C GLY A 242 -5.23 1.88 14.34
N ALA A 243 -4.48 1.97 13.24
CA ALA A 243 -4.82 1.29 12.01
C ALA A 243 -4.42 -0.19 12.08
N MET A 244 -5.13 -1.06 11.38
CA MET A 244 -4.88 -2.49 11.42
C MET A 244 -4.84 -3.12 10.04
N LEU A 245 -3.82 -3.93 9.78
CA LEU A 245 -3.69 -4.77 8.59
C LEU A 245 -3.86 -6.24 8.97
N ILE A 246 -4.79 -6.91 8.30
CA ILE A 246 -4.92 -8.36 8.32
C ILE A 246 -4.50 -8.88 6.96
N THR A 247 -3.56 -9.82 6.92
CA THR A 247 -3.10 -10.50 5.71
C THR A 247 -3.61 -11.92 5.69
N ILE A 248 -4.19 -12.33 4.55
CA ILE A 248 -4.70 -13.69 4.38
C ILE A 248 -4.07 -14.28 3.12
N PRO A 249 -3.27 -15.35 3.25
CA PRO A 249 -2.69 -16.01 2.11
C PRO A 249 -3.75 -16.47 1.11
N HIS A 250 -3.47 -16.29 -0.18
CA HIS A 250 -4.31 -16.79 -1.26
C HIS A 250 -3.46 -17.57 -2.27
N GLN A 251 -4.14 -18.41 -3.06
CA GLN A 251 -3.55 -19.08 -4.22
C GLN A 251 -4.21 -18.54 -5.49
N LEU A 252 -3.39 -18.15 -6.45
CA LEU A 252 -3.85 -17.77 -7.78
C LEU A 252 -3.86 -18.99 -8.67
N ASN A 253 -5.03 -19.59 -8.86
CA ASN A 253 -5.21 -20.70 -9.78
C ASN A 253 -6.16 -20.26 -10.91
N ASN A 254 -5.67 -20.26 -12.17
CA ASN A 254 -6.44 -19.93 -13.38
C ASN A 254 -7.26 -18.62 -13.29
N ASN A 255 -6.72 -17.56 -12.66
CA ASN A 255 -7.39 -16.28 -12.39
C ASN A 255 -8.54 -16.33 -11.36
N ILE A 256 -8.67 -17.40 -10.61
CA ILE A 256 -9.61 -17.55 -9.50
C ILE A 256 -8.80 -17.56 -8.20
N PHE A 257 -9.22 -16.77 -7.22
CA PHE A 257 -8.63 -16.82 -5.89
C PHE A 257 -9.12 -18.05 -5.14
N GLU A 258 -8.18 -18.93 -4.77
CA GLU A 258 -8.45 -20.02 -3.86
C GLU A 258 -7.84 -19.70 -2.50
N LEU A 259 -8.66 -19.78 -1.45
CA LEU A 259 -8.16 -19.69 -0.08
C LEU A 259 -7.59 -21.07 0.32
N PRO A 260 -6.31 -21.16 0.75
CA PRO A 260 -5.72 -22.42 1.18
C PRO A 260 -6.49 -23.01 2.35
N TYR A 261 -6.31 -24.31 2.57
CA TYR A 261 -6.95 -25.00 3.69
C TYR A 261 -6.56 -24.34 5.02
N TYR A 262 -7.51 -24.33 5.96
CA TYR A 262 -7.35 -23.66 7.28
C TYR A 262 -6.07 -24.08 8.02
N GLN A 263 -5.69 -25.35 7.96
CA GLN A 263 -4.47 -25.84 8.61
C GLN A 263 -3.20 -25.26 7.98
N ASP A 264 -3.18 -25.07 6.66
CA ASP A 264 -2.05 -24.46 5.96
C ASP A 264 -1.90 -22.98 6.33
N MET A 265 -3.01 -22.30 6.55
CA MET A 265 -3.01 -20.92 7.01
C MET A 265 -2.46 -20.78 8.44
N ILE A 266 -2.83 -21.66 9.36
CA ILE A 266 -2.26 -21.68 10.72
C ILE A 266 -0.76 -21.92 10.65
N ASN A 267 -0.32 -22.90 9.87
CA ASN A 267 1.10 -23.22 9.69
C ASN A 267 1.88 -22.04 9.09
N TYR A 268 1.30 -21.36 8.11
CA TYR A 268 1.87 -20.14 7.51
C TYR A 268 2.02 -19.03 8.56
N TYR A 269 0.98 -18.78 9.36
CA TYR A 269 1.00 -17.78 10.43
C TYR A 269 2.01 -18.09 11.51
N GLN A 270 2.08 -19.34 11.97
CA GLN A 270 3.08 -19.75 12.96
C GLN A 270 4.51 -19.56 12.42
N LYS A 271 4.73 -19.90 11.15
CA LYS A 271 6.01 -19.68 10.47
C LYS A 271 6.33 -18.19 10.32
N PHE A 272 5.35 -17.37 9.96
CA PHE A 272 5.50 -15.91 9.86
C PHE A 272 5.84 -15.29 11.22
N LEU A 273 5.10 -15.64 12.28
CA LEU A 273 5.38 -15.16 13.62
C LEU A 273 6.74 -15.61 14.16
N SER A 274 7.19 -16.81 13.81
CA SER A 274 8.52 -17.29 14.20
C SER A 274 9.66 -16.61 13.44
N TRP A 275 9.38 -16.06 12.25
CA TRP A 275 10.35 -15.33 11.43
C TRP A 275 10.32 -13.83 11.69
N TRP A 276 9.22 -13.28 12.21
CA TRP A 276 9.10 -11.85 12.51
C TRP A 276 10.05 -11.49 13.66
N PRO A 277 11.17 -10.77 13.42
CA PRO A 277 12.02 -10.31 14.50
C PRO A 277 11.21 -9.38 15.39
N ASP A 278 11.46 -9.45 16.67
CA ASP A 278 10.84 -8.68 17.75
C ASP A 278 11.13 -7.17 17.57
N GLN A 279 10.56 -6.55 16.55
CA GLN A 279 10.76 -5.12 16.19
C GLN A 279 10.23 -4.18 17.29
N ASN A 280 9.48 -4.71 18.25
CA ASN A 280 8.94 -3.93 19.36
C ASN A 280 9.90 -3.79 20.54
N LYS A 281 11.09 -4.40 20.51
CA LYS A 281 12.07 -4.25 21.60
C LYS A 281 13.01 -3.04 21.46
N GLU A 282 13.14 -2.47 20.26
CA GLU A 282 14.02 -1.30 20.05
C GLU A 282 13.36 0.06 20.26
N SER A 283 12.02 0.13 20.34
CA SER A 283 11.31 1.42 20.51
C SER A 283 11.12 1.86 21.98
N GLN A 284 11.66 1.12 22.96
CA GLN A 284 11.61 1.50 24.38
C GLN A 284 12.94 2.03 24.96
N GLN A 285 13.91 2.35 24.13
CA GLN A 285 15.20 2.91 24.56
C GLN A 285 15.50 4.30 23.95
N TYR A 286 14.52 5.20 23.93
CA TYR A 286 14.82 6.63 23.78
C TYR A 286 13.81 7.48 24.54
#